data_93b5fc718305e6c1700ba9be143d4f76
#
_entry.id   93b5fc718305e6c1700ba9be143d4f76
#
_cell.length_a   1.000
_cell.length_b   1.000
_cell.length_c   1.000
_cell.angle_alpha   90.00
_cell.angle_beta   90.00
_cell.angle_gamma   90.00
#
_symmetry.space_group_name_H-M   'P 1'
#
loop_
_entity.id
_entity.type
_entity.pdbx_description
1 polymer ?
#
loop_
_entity_poly.entity_id
_entity_poly.type
_entity_poly.pdbx_seq_one_letter_code
_entity_poly.pdbx_strand_id
1 'polypeptide(L)' 'LNPKSFKARYNRGKSYLQLKYYDEAVSDFMKAVDLKPKHAAAHEYLAEAFLHIGEEELARQHQDIADDLRNGDEN' A
#
# COMPACT_ATOMS: atom_id res chain seq x y z
N LEU A 1 -13.91 9.30 -13.64
CA LEU A 1 -12.71 8.71 -13.08
C LEU A 1 -12.74 7.20 -13.22
N ASN A 2 -11.62 6.64 -13.57
CA ASN A 2 -11.49 5.20 -13.71
C ASN A 2 -11.20 4.57 -12.34
N PRO A 3 -12.16 3.85 -11.74
CA PRO A 3 -11.96 3.26 -10.41
C PRO A 3 -10.90 2.16 -10.41
N LYS A 4 -10.49 1.70 -11.60
CA LYS A 4 -9.45 0.69 -11.72
C LYS A 4 -8.07 1.31 -11.91
N SER A 5 -7.99 2.64 -11.94
CA SER A 5 -6.72 3.32 -12.09
C SER A 5 -5.89 3.18 -10.82
N PHE A 6 -4.60 2.91 -10.99
CA PHE A 6 -3.67 2.89 -9.86
C PHE A 6 -3.76 4.21 -9.09
N LYS A 7 -3.69 5.34 -9.81
CA LYS A 7 -3.67 6.64 -9.16
C LYS A 7 -4.91 6.88 -8.33
N ALA A 8 -6.09 6.53 -8.86
CA ALA A 8 -7.34 6.69 -8.13
C ALA A 8 -7.35 5.88 -6.86
N ARG A 9 -6.95 4.61 -6.93
CA ARG A 9 -6.92 3.74 -5.76
C ARG A 9 -5.89 4.19 -4.75
N TYR A 10 -4.70 4.53 -5.23
CA TYR A 10 -3.62 4.97 -4.38
C TYR A 10 -4.00 6.25 -3.60
N ASN A 11 -4.54 7.23 -4.31
CA ASN A 11 -4.91 8.50 -3.69
C ASN A 11 -6.08 8.33 -2.71
N ARG A 12 -7.07 7.51 -3.06
CA ARG A 12 -8.20 7.28 -2.17
C ARG A 12 -7.75 6.51 -0.92
N GLY A 13 -6.85 5.55 -1.10
CA GLY A 13 -6.28 4.83 0.05
C GLY A 13 -5.61 5.78 1.02
N LYS A 14 -4.84 6.74 0.49
CA LYS A 14 -4.19 7.73 1.35
C LYS A 14 -5.19 8.58 2.10
N SER A 15 -6.28 8.97 1.44
CA SER A 15 -7.34 9.73 2.09
C SER A 15 -8.01 8.93 3.19
N TYR A 16 -8.32 7.65 2.93
CA TYR A 16 -8.90 6.79 3.95
C TYR A 16 -7.97 6.64 5.14
N LEU A 17 -6.67 6.51 4.87
CA LEU A 17 -5.69 6.37 5.94
C LEU A 17 -5.69 7.60 6.85
N GLN A 18 -5.75 8.80 6.25
CA GLN A 18 -5.82 10.03 7.02
C GLN A 18 -7.10 10.12 7.85
N LEU A 19 -8.19 9.59 7.33
CA LEU A 19 -9.48 9.57 8.04
C LEU A 19 -9.55 8.44 9.04
N LYS A 20 -8.52 7.59 9.11
CA LYS A 20 -8.44 6.43 9.99
C LYS A 20 -9.47 5.35 9.61
N TYR A 21 -9.84 5.32 8.35
CA TYR A 21 -10.67 4.26 7.78
C TYR A 21 -9.73 3.17 7.27
N TYR A 22 -9.16 2.41 8.21
CA TYR A 22 -8.04 1.54 7.89
C TYR A 22 -8.43 0.35 7.01
N ASP A 23 -9.60 -0.23 7.22
CA ASP A 23 -10.04 -1.36 6.39
C ASP A 23 -10.21 -0.92 4.93
N GLU A 24 -10.81 0.24 4.74
CA GLU A 24 -10.99 0.78 3.39
C GLU A 24 -9.64 1.11 2.76
N ALA A 25 -8.72 1.66 3.57
CA ALA A 25 -7.38 1.96 3.07
C ALA A 25 -6.67 0.69 2.62
N VAL A 26 -6.77 -0.38 3.41
CA VAL A 26 -6.17 -1.66 3.04
C VAL A 26 -6.71 -2.13 1.70
N SER A 27 -8.03 -2.08 1.52
CA SER A 27 -8.65 -2.53 0.29
C SER A 27 -8.12 -1.75 -0.92
N ASP A 28 -8.03 -0.42 -0.80
CA ASP A 28 -7.55 0.41 -1.91
C ASP A 28 -6.07 0.17 -2.19
N PHE A 29 -5.25 0.07 -1.14
CA PHE A 29 -3.82 -0.15 -1.36
C PHE A 29 -3.53 -1.55 -1.88
N MET A 30 -4.31 -2.55 -1.48
CA MET A 30 -4.15 -3.89 -2.05
C MET A 30 -4.39 -3.86 -3.55
N LYS A 31 -5.40 -3.12 -3.99
CA LYS A 31 -5.66 -2.99 -5.41
C LYS A 31 -4.55 -2.19 -6.09
N ALA A 32 -4.05 -1.17 -5.42
CA ALA A 32 -2.97 -0.35 -5.98
C ALA A 32 -1.70 -1.20 -6.21
N VAL A 33 -1.30 -2.03 -5.24
CA VAL A 33 -0.10 -2.85 -5.41
C VAL A 33 -0.34 -3.96 -6.44
N ASP A 34 -1.58 -4.39 -6.61
CA ASP A 34 -1.93 -5.34 -7.65
C ASP A 34 -1.72 -4.73 -9.03
N LEU A 35 -2.09 -3.45 -9.17
CA LEU A 35 -1.95 -2.74 -10.44
C LEU A 35 -0.50 -2.34 -10.73
N LYS A 36 0.26 -1.97 -9.70
CA LYS A 36 1.67 -1.61 -9.86
C LYS A 36 2.50 -2.28 -8.76
N PRO A 37 2.85 -3.56 -8.95
CA PRO A 37 3.54 -4.33 -7.89
C PRO A 37 4.91 -3.79 -7.52
N LYS A 38 5.52 -2.97 -8.37
CA LYS A 38 6.87 -2.45 -8.10
C LYS A 38 6.86 -1.03 -7.57
N HIS A 39 5.70 -0.52 -7.18
CA HIS A 39 5.61 0.82 -6.64
C HIS A 39 5.85 0.75 -5.12
N ALA A 40 7.06 1.13 -4.71
CA ALA A 40 7.49 0.94 -3.32
C ALA A 40 6.59 1.67 -2.33
N ALA A 41 6.21 2.92 -2.63
CA ALA A 41 5.39 3.69 -1.70
C ALA A 41 4.02 3.05 -1.47
N ALA A 42 3.44 2.43 -2.49
CA ALA A 42 2.15 1.76 -2.32
C ALA A 42 2.25 0.59 -1.34
N HIS A 43 3.33 -0.19 -1.42
CA HIS A 43 3.56 -1.26 -0.45
C HIS A 43 3.77 -0.70 0.96
N GLU A 44 4.47 0.41 1.05
CA GLU A 44 4.73 1.04 2.34
C GLU A 44 3.45 1.53 3.01
N TYR A 45 2.57 2.18 2.24
CA TYR A 45 1.28 2.61 2.77
C TYR A 45 0.40 1.42 3.14
N LEU A 46 0.45 0.37 2.33
CA LEU A 46 -0.30 -0.84 2.66
C LEU A 46 0.19 -1.44 3.98
N ALA A 47 1.52 -1.47 4.17
CA ALA A 47 2.08 -1.95 5.42
C ALA A 47 1.58 -1.13 6.60
N GLU A 48 1.55 0.18 6.44
CA GLU A 48 1.06 1.06 7.50
C GLU A 48 -0.40 0.75 7.83
N ALA A 49 -1.24 0.60 6.81
CA ALA A 49 -2.65 0.31 7.02
C ALA A 49 -2.84 -1.05 7.70
N PHE A 50 -2.09 -2.07 7.27
CA PHE A 50 -2.14 -3.38 7.91
C PHE A 50 -1.74 -3.30 9.38
N LEU A 51 -0.73 -2.50 9.69
CA LEU A 51 -0.27 -2.37 11.06
C LEU A 51 -1.38 -1.81 11.95
N HIS A 52 -2.13 -0.84 11.44
CA HIS A 52 -3.22 -0.24 12.21
C HIS A 52 -4.36 -1.20 12.50
N ILE A 53 -4.55 -2.22 11.68
CA ILE A 53 -5.60 -3.21 11.92
C ILE A 53 -5.06 -4.47 12.60
N GLY A 54 -3.80 -4.43 13.05
CA GLY A 54 -3.23 -5.53 13.81
C GLY A 54 -2.66 -6.66 12.98
N GLU A 55 -2.55 -6.49 11.67
CA GLU A 55 -2.00 -7.52 10.78
C GLU A 55 -0.49 -7.31 10.66
N GLU A 56 0.21 -7.64 11.73
CA GLU A 56 1.65 -7.33 11.82
C GLU A 56 2.49 -8.10 10.83
N GLU A 57 2.13 -9.35 10.57
CA GLU A 57 2.89 -10.18 9.63
C GLU A 57 2.76 -9.65 8.20
N LEU A 58 1.52 -9.31 7.80
CA LEU A 58 1.30 -8.75 6.47
C LEU A 58 1.97 -7.38 6.35
N ALA A 59 1.94 -6.59 7.42
CA ALA A 59 2.60 -5.29 7.42
C ALA A 59 4.10 -5.47 7.18
N ARG A 60 4.72 -6.44 7.85
CA ARG A 60 6.15 -6.70 7.67
C ARG A 60 6.46 -7.15 6.25
N GLN A 61 5.62 -8.04 5.69
CA GLN A 61 5.84 -8.53 4.33
C GLN A 61 5.87 -7.39 3.33
N HIS A 62 4.91 -6.47 3.42
CA HIS A 62 4.84 -5.38 2.46
C HIS A 62 5.91 -4.34 2.72
N GLN A 63 6.29 -4.13 3.99
CA GLN A 63 7.41 -3.24 4.29
C GLN A 63 8.71 -3.79 3.70
N ASP A 64 8.91 -5.10 3.80
CA ASP A 64 10.10 -5.74 3.23
C ASP A 64 10.11 -5.59 1.71
N ILE A 65 8.95 -5.75 1.07
CA ILE A 65 8.86 -5.56 -0.38
C ILE A 65 9.23 -4.12 -0.74
N ALA A 66 8.71 -3.14 0.00
CA ALA A 66 9.02 -1.75 -0.27
C ALA A 66 10.51 -1.47 -0.12
N ASP A 67 11.12 -2.04 0.92
CA ASP A 67 12.55 -1.86 1.14
C ASP A 67 13.37 -2.47 0.02
N ASP A 68 12.99 -3.68 -0.40
CA ASP A 68 13.69 -4.36 -1.49
C ASP A 68 13.57 -3.58 -2.80
N LEU A 69 12.40 -3.02 -3.06
CA LEU A 69 12.22 -2.24 -4.29
C LEU A 69 13.09 -1.00 -4.31
N ARG A 70 13.28 -0.36 -3.15
CA ARG A 70 14.12 0.82 -3.06
C ARG A 70 15.60 0.50 -3.13
N ASN A 71 15.99 -0.66 -2.60
CA ASN A 71 17.39 -1.05 -2.55
C ASN A 71 17.82 -1.89 -3.73
N GLY A 72 16.88 -2.50 -4.43
CA GLY A 72 17.19 -3.43 -5.52
C GLY A 72 17.93 -2.80 -6.69
N ASP A 73 17.76 -1.50 -6.87
CA ASP A 73 18.42 -0.79 -7.98
C ASP A 73 19.90 -0.59 -7.74
N GLU A 74 20.38 -0.86 -6.55
CA GLU A 74 21.79 -0.66 -6.21
C GLU A 74 22.68 -1.79 -6.71
N ASN A 75 22.07 -2.85 -7.21
CA ASN A 75 22.82 -3.98 -7.74
C ASN A 75 22.98 -3.90 -9.26
#